data_99ba9bef5535ebd5ae900b0dd09ed572
#
_entry.id   99ba9bef5535ebd5ae900b0dd09ed572
#
_cell.length_a   1.000
_cell.length_b   1.000
_cell.length_c   1.000
_cell.angle_alpha   90.00
_cell.angle_beta   90.00
_cell.angle_gamma   90.00
#
_symmetry.space_group_name_H-M   'P 1'
#
loop_
_entity.id
_entity.type
_entity.pdbx_description
1 polymer ?
#
loop_
_entity_poly.entity_id
_entity_poly.type
_entity_poly.pdbx_seq_one_letter_code
_entity_poly.pdbx_strand_id
1 'polypeptide(L)'
;MIVSVSSALSASVVARRGATGARATVGALSRPSSNSRAMPPRATSARVSSAMKAMRVQRADRLVARADALAPPAVFEAACGASEKKGAQAPATTAALGFSAGALIGLGALMMTCVGGASPALASANPGLSAFLKGAVGLPAGLTLVILTGGELFTGNVFVMLSGLMNGAVNATQLMRSWMFSYLGNFAGSVFMAYMAYAAMTAAAPAATAAAVGIATTKASLPFGVAFTKGVLCNWLVCLAVWGTMATTSVAGKILAIFWPITTFVALGFEHSVANMFLIPHGALLGANVTFAQMMMNNIIPVTLGNIVGAAVFVAGVHWLAYGKK
;
A
#
# COMPACT_ATOMS: atom_id res chain seq x y z
N MET A 1 -14.84 15.74 -39.89
CA MET A 1 -14.74 17.16 -39.65
C MET A 1 -13.75 17.31 -38.50
N ILE A 2 -12.50 17.55 -38.87
CA ILE A 2 -11.34 17.64 -37.99
C ILE A 2 -11.20 19.09 -37.57
N VAL A 3 -11.19 19.39 -36.28
CA VAL A 3 -10.76 20.71 -35.79
C VAL A 3 -9.60 20.52 -34.84
N SER A 4 -8.44 20.92 -35.33
CA SER A 4 -7.19 21.09 -34.64
C SER A 4 -7.29 22.30 -33.69
N VAL A 5 -6.84 22.14 -32.44
CA VAL A 5 -6.47 23.28 -31.59
C VAL A 5 -5.03 23.05 -31.12
N SER A 6 -4.15 23.82 -31.74
CA SER A 6 -2.73 23.92 -31.38
C SER A 6 -2.50 25.25 -30.68
N SER A 7 -1.56 25.20 -29.71
CA SER A 7 -0.72 26.30 -29.20
C SER A 7 -1.34 27.45 -28.40
N ALA A 8 -0.91 27.65 -27.18
CA ALA A 8 0.05 28.67 -26.75
C ALA A 8 0.17 28.72 -25.20
N LEU A 9 1.30 28.40 -24.70
CA LEU A 9 1.74 28.84 -23.38
C LEU A 9 3.12 29.48 -23.54
N SER A 10 3.10 30.80 -23.67
CA SER A 10 4.29 31.64 -23.68
C SER A 10 4.63 32.07 -22.25
N ALA A 11 5.88 31.92 -21.89
CA ALA A 11 6.47 32.38 -20.64
C ALA A 11 6.59 33.89 -20.60
N SER A 12 6.26 34.51 -19.47
CA SER A 12 6.68 35.87 -19.14
C SER A 12 7.39 35.88 -17.77
N VAL A 13 8.74 35.94 -17.85
CA VAL A 13 9.61 36.31 -16.72
C VAL A 13 9.71 37.85 -16.76
N VAL A 14 9.20 38.53 -15.72
CA VAL A 14 9.42 39.94 -15.50
C VAL A 14 10.46 40.13 -14.42
N ALA A 15 11.65 40.56 -14.84
CA ALA A 15 12.69 41.09 -13.97
C ALA A 15 12.34 42.54 -13.58
N ARG A 16 12.24 42.83 -12.29
CA ARG A 16 12.25 44.22 -11.78
C ARG A 16 13.63 44.54 -11.24
N ARG A 17 14.34 45.39 -11.99
CA ARG A 17 15.46 46.21 -11.48
C ARG A 17 14.90 47.46 -10.82
N GLY A 18 15.25 47.72 -9.57
CA GLY A 18 15.08 49.00 -8.91
C GLY A 18 16.47 49.52 -8.48
N ALA A 19 16.92 50.53 -9.17
CA ALA A 19 18.10 51.26 -8.80
C ALA A 19 17.70 52.48 -7.97
N THR A 20 18.29 52.68 -6.79
CA THR A 20 18.38 53.99 -6.15
C THR A 20 19.79 54.20 -5.66
N GLY A 21 20.40 55.27 -6.19
CA GLY A 21 21.75 55.66 -5.86
C GLY A 21 21.83 56.35 -4.48
N ALA A 22 22.92 56.13 -3.84
CA ALA A 22 23.37 56.93 -2.71
C ALA A 22 24.86 57.29 -2.89
N ARG A 23 25.11 58.55 -2.81
CA ARG A 23 26.33 59.31 -3.06
C ARG A 23 27.36 58.95 -1.99
N ALA A 24 28.57 58.58 -2.40
CA ALA A 24 29.70 58.34 -1.54
C ALA A 24 30.34 59.66 -1.11
N THR A 25 30.49 59.87 0.20
CA THR A 25 31.38 60.90 0.78
C THR A 25 32.72 60.25 1.13
N VAL A 26 33.78 60.88 0.65
CA VAL A 26 35.17 60.52 0.89
C VAL A 26 35.53 60.86 2.33
N GLY A 27 35.79 59.87 3.17
CA GLY A 27 36.33 60.03 4.52
C GLY A 27 37.75 59.46 4.61
N ALA A 28 38.61 60.17 5.27
CA ALA A 28 40.07 60.06 5.34
C ALA A 28 40.60 58.67 5.77
N LEU A 29 41.68 58.26 5.11
CA LEU A 29 42.53 57.10 5.42
C LEU A 29 43.15 57.20 6.82
N SER A 30 42.72 56.35 7.76
CA SER A 30 43.49 56.06 8.99
C SER A 30 44.19 54.70 8.81
N ARG A 31 45.47 54.67 9.11
CA ARG A 31 46.37 53.50 9.07
C ARG A 31 45.84 52.38 9.99
N PRO A 32 45.83 51.11 9.57
CA PRO A 32 45.48 50.02 10.48
C PRO A 32 46.66 49.68 11.37
N SER A 33 46.43 49.63 12.68
CA SER A 33 47.34 49.11 13.66
C SER A 33 47.58 47.61 13.44
N SER A 34 48.83 47.21 13.62
CA SER A 34 49.28 45.80 13.54
C SER A 34 48.63 44.95 14.64
N ASN A 35 47.53 44.31 14.36
CA ASN A 35 46.97 43.32 15.25
C ASN A 35 47.59 41.96 14.91
N SER A 36 48.48 41.48 15.76
CA SER A 36 49.06 40.15 15.72
C SER A 36 47.96 39.12 15.88
N ARG A 37 47.49 38.50 14.78
CA ARG A 37 46.62 37.34 14.84
C ARG A 37 47.37 36.19 15.50
N ALA A 38 47.03 35.87 16.74
CA ALA A 38 47.46 34.63 17.39
C ALA A 38 47.00 33.43 16.52
N MET A 39 47.94 32.57 16.16
CA MET A 39 47.62 31.32 15.47
C MET A 39 46.68 30.49 16.37
N PRO A 40 45.61 29.87 15.77
CA PRO A 40 44.76 29.00 16.55
C PRO A 40 45.57 27.80 17.09
N PRO A 41 45.30 27.35 18.32
CA PRO A 41 46.05 26.25 18.94
C PRO A 41 45.98 25.00 18.07
N ARG A 42 47.14 24.40 17.82
CA ARG A 42 47.29 23.16 17.06
C ARG A 42 46.38 22.09 17.66
N ALA A 43 45.42 21.58 16.88
CA ALA A 43 44.48 20.54 17.34
C ALA A 43 45.27 19.33 17.86
N THR A 44 45.05 18.94 19.10
CA THR A 44 45.65 17.74 19.69
C THR A 44 45.17 16.50 18.96
N SER A 45 46.02 15.46 18.89
CA SER A 45 45.74 14.19 18.21
C SER A 45 44.40 13.58 18.67
N ALA A 46 44.03 13.75 19.93
CA ALA A 46 42.77 13.32 20.50
C ALA A 46 41.53 14.03 19.89
N ARG A 47 41.63 15.35 19.60
CA ARG A 47 40.54 16.11 18.95
C ARG A 47 40.37 15.70 17.47
N VAL A 48 41.47 15.42 16.78
CA VAL A 48 41.43 14.94 15.39
C VAL A 48 40.82 13.54 15.33
N SER A 49 41.19 12.64 16.24
CA SER A 49 40.63 11.30 16.34
C SER A 49 39.12 11.29 16.65
N SER A 50 38.70 12.16 17.59
CA SER A 50 37.28 12.35 17.92
C SER A 50 36.47 12.89 16.74
N ALA A 51 36.99 13.90 16.03
CA ALA A 51 36.35 14.44 14.82
C ALA A 51 36.24 13.40 13.69
N MET A 52 37.30 12.60 13.48
CA MET A 52 37.28 11.51 12.48
C MET A 52 36.28 10.42 12.85
N LYS A 53 36.13 10.07 14.14
CA LYS A 53 35.13 9.13 14.63
C LYS A 53 33.71 9.66 14.40
N ALA A 54 33.48 10.94 14.72
CA ALA A 54 32.19 11.61 14.47
C ALA A 54 31.85 11.68 12.96
N MET A 55 32.83 12.01 12.11
CA MET A 55 32.65 11.98 10.65
C MET A 55 32.36 10.57 10.11
N ARG A 56 32.99 9.52 10.65
CA ARG A 56 32.71 8.12 10.28
C ARG A 56 31.30 7.73 10.67
N VAL A 57 30.84 8.11 11.86
CA VAL A 57 29.45 7.85 12.32
C VAL A 57 28.47 8.61 11.43
N GLN A 58 28.65 9.91 11.20
CA GLN A 58 27.79 10.68 10.29
C GLN A 58 27.79 10.15 8.85
N ARG A 59 28.94 9.65 8.36
CA ARG A 59 29.01 9.02 7.03
C ARG A 59 28.29 7.68 6.99
N ALA A 60 28.39 6.87 8.05
CA ALA A 60 27.65 5.62 8.20
C ALA A 60 26.15 5.90 8.27
N ASP A 61 25.71 6.89 9.06
CA ASP A 61 24.30 7.30 9.16
C ASP A 61 23.76 7.81 7.82
N ARG A 62 24.56 8.57 7.05
CA ARG A 62 24.19 9.03 5.71
C ARG A 62 24.15 7.89 4.68
N LEU A 63 24.96 6.84 4.83
CA LEU A 63 24.93 5.66 3.99
C LEU A 63 23.73 4.78 4.31
N VAL A 64 23.37 4.66 5.59
CA VAL A 64 22.14 3.96 6.03
C VAL A 64 20.91 4.75 5.57
N ALA A 65 20.91 6.08 5.63
CA ALA A 65 19.85 6.93 5.10
C ALA A 65 19.73 6.88 3.55
N ARG A 66 20.74 6.33 2.86
CA ARG A 66 20.74 6.08 1.41
C ARG A 66 20.41 4.63 1.03
N ALA A 67 20.25 3.74 2.00
CA ALA A 67 19.78 2.39 1.72
C ALA A 67 18.32 2.48 1.27
N ASP A 68 18.05 2.19 -0.01
CA ASP A 68 16.69 2.21 -0.59
C ASP A 68 15.78 1.13 0.03
N ALA A 69 16.35 0.16 0.75
CA ALA A 69 15.61 -0.91 1.41
C ALA A 69 16.21 -1.30 2.77
N LEU A 70 15.35 -1.59 3.74
CA LEU A 70 15.71 -2.16 5.04
C LEU A 70 16.08 -3.64 4.89
N ALA A 71 17.04 -4.11 5.70
CA ALA A 71 17.33 -5.53 5.85
C ALA A 71 16.14 -6.27 6.49
N PRO A 72 15.92 -7.57 6.22
CA PRO A 72 14.76 -8.32 6.72
C PRO A 72 14.50 -8.23 8.24
N PRO A 73 15.50 -8.31 9.13
CA PRO A 73 15.24 -8.12 10.57
C PRO A 73 14.65 -6.74 10.90
N ALA A 74 15.16 -5.67 10.27
CA ALA A 74 14.67 -4.32 10.48
C ALA A 74 13.24 -4.11 9.91
N VAL A 75 12.86 -4.85 8.85
CA VAL A 75 11.48 -4.86 8.36
C VAL A 75 10.55 -5.50 9.37
N PHE A 76 10.97 -6.59 10.03
CA PHE A 76 10.18 -7.22 11.09
C PHE A 76 10.00 -6.27 12.29
N GLU A 77 11.04 -5.57 12.71
CA GLU A 77 10.95 -4.53 13.75
C GLU A 77 10.00 -3.40 13.35
N ALA A 78 10.05 -2.96 12.08
CA ALA A 78 9.12 -1.96 11.55
C ALA A 78 7.66 -2.45 11.58
N ALA A 79 7.41 -3.73 11.31
CA ALA A 79 6.08 -4.33 11.44
C ALA A 79 5.60 -4.34 12.89
N CYS A 80 6.48 -4.70 13.85
CA CYS A 80 6.17 -4.63 15.28
C CYS A 80 5.85 -3.18 15.74
N GLY A 81 6.65 -2.20 15.34
CA GLY A 81 6.39 -0.79 15.63
C GLY A 81 5.10 -0.24 14.97
N ALA A 82 4.75 -0.76 13.78
CA ALA A 82 3.47 -0.45 13.14
C ALA A 82 2.29 -1.07 13.93
N SER A 83 2.47 -2.26 14.51
CA SER A 83 1.44 -2.90 15.33
C SER A 83 1.12 -2.10 16.60
N GLU A 84 2.12 -1.51 17.24
CA GLU A 84 1.93 -0.64 18.42
C GLU A 84 1.06 0.56 18.08
N LYS A 85 1.36 1.24 16.96
CA LYS A 85 0.56 2.38 16.48
C LYS A 85 -0.89 1.96 16.20
N LYS A 86 -1.11 0.85 15.50
CA LYS A 86 -2.44 0.32 15.20
C LYS A 86 -3.17 -0.14 16.47
N GLY A 87 -2.47 -0.76 17.40
CA GLY A 87 -3.01 -1.17 18.70
C GLY A 87 -3.42 -0.01 19.60
N ALA A 88 -2.80 1.16 19.47
CA ALA A 88 -3.16 2.38 20.19
C ALA A 88 -4.27 3.19 19.49
N GLN A 89 -4.58 2.92 18.22
CA GLN A 89 -5.51 3.70 17.41
C GLN A 89 -6.96 3.57 17.94
N ALA A 90 -7.70 4.68 17.93
CA ALA A 90 -9.10 4.69 18.34
C ALA A 90 -9.97 3.83 17.39
N PRO A 91 -10.96 3.08 17.89
CA PRO A 91 -11.83 2.23 17.06
C PRO A 91 -12.51 2.97 15.90
N ALA A 92 -13.01 4.18 16.14
CA ALA A 92 -13.64 5.00 15.11
C ALA A 92 -12.67 5.37 13.98
N THR A 93 -11.41 5.68 14.31
CA THR A 93 -10.37 5.98 13.34
C THR A 93 -10.03 4.72 12.51
N THR A 94 -9.90 3.56 13.17
CA THR A 94 -9.68 2.27 12.50
C THR A 94 -10.83 1.94 11.54
N ALA A 95 -12.07 2.15 11.96
CA ALA A 95 -13.25 1.92 11.13
C ALA A 95 -13.32 2.87 9.92
N ALA A 96 -13.05 4.17 10.11
CA ALA A 96 -13.05 5.16 9.04
C ALA A 96 -11.95 4.89 8.00
N LEU A 97 -10.71 4.59 8.44
CA LEU A 97 -9.61 4.19 7.55
C LEU A 97 -9.85 2.81 6.93
N GLY A 98 -10.57 1.93 7.64
CA GLY A 98 -11.07 0.67 7.10
C GLY A 98 -12.09 0.87 5.98
N PHE A 99 -13.06 1.76 6.16
CA PHE A 99 -14.01 2.13 5.11
C PHE A 99 -13.28 2.65 3.86
N SER A 100 -12.33 3.57 4.05
CA SER A 100 -11.50 4.06 2.94
C SER A 100 -10.76 2.91 2.25
N ALA A 101 -10.11 2.01 3.00
CA ALA A 101 -9.38 0.88 2.45
C ALA A 101 -10.28 -0.06 1.64
N GLY A 102 -11.47 -0.38 2.14
CA GLY A 102 -12.45 -1.21 1.42
C GLY A 102 -12.90 -0.57 0.10
N ALA A 103 -13.19 0.74 0.11
CA ALA A 103 -13.56 1.48 -1.08
C ALA A 103 -12.42 1.53 -2.12
N LEU A 104 -11.16 1.75 -1.68
CA LEU A 104 -9.98 1.80 -2.55
C LEU A 104 -9.65 0.43 -3.17
N ILE A 105 -9.79 -0.66 -2.41
CA ILE A 105 -9.70 -2.03 -2.96
C ILE A 105 -10.83 -2.26 -3.95
N GLY A 106 -12.04 -1.78 -3.65
CA GLY A 106 -13.20 -1.82 -4.57
C GLY A 106 -12.92 -1.11 -5.90
N LEU A 107 -12.31 0.08 -5.87
CA LEU A 107 -11.88 0.80 -7.09
C LEU A 107 -10.87 -0.03 -7.92
N GLY A 108 -9.87 -0.63 -7.26
CA GLY A 108 -8.94 -1.53 -7.92
C GLY A 108 -9.62 -2.75 -8.53
N ALA A 109 -10.57 -3.33 -7.82
CA ALA A 109 -11.35 -4.48 -8.30
C ALA A 109 -12.29 -4.10 -9.46
N LEU A 110 -12.85 -2.89 -9.45
CA LEU A 110 -13.62 -2.34 -10.56
C LEU A 110 -12.77 -2.20 -11.83
N MET A 111 -11.59 -1.62 -11.71
CA MET A 111 -10.64 -1.50 -12.83
C MET A 111 -10.23 -2.88 -13.36
N MET A 112 -9.93 -3.83 -12.47
CA MET A 112 -9.65 -5.22 -12.83
C MET A 112 -10.80 -5.84 -13.65
N THR A 113 -12.04 -5.59 -13.27
CA THR A 113 -13.23 -6.14 -13.92
C THR A 113 -13.47 -5.47 -15.27
N CYS A 114 -13.49 -4.14 -15.32
CA CYS A 114 -13.86 -3.37 -16.51
C CYS A 114 -12.77 -3.34 -17.59
N VAL A 115 -11.50 -3.42 -17.20
CA VAL A 115 -10.38 -3.37 -18.15
C VAL A 115 -9.81 -4.77 -18.38
N GLY A 116 -9.31 -5.42 -17.33
CA GLY A 116 -8.69 -6.73 -17.45
C GLY A 116 -9.68 -7.88 -17.74
N GLY A 117 -10.86 -7.84 -17.09
CA GLY A 117 -11.89 -8.87 -17.19
C GLY A 117 -12.78 -8.75 -18.43
N ALA A 118 -12.95 -7.55 -18.97
CA ALA A 118 -13.87 -7.27 -20.09
C ALA A 118 -13.24 -7.48 -21.48
N SER A 119 -12.37 -8.47 -21.62
CA SER A 119 -11.65 -8.77 -22.87
C SER A 119 -11.90 -10.22 -23.33
N PRO A 120 -13.14 -10.58 -23.72
CA PRO A 120 -13.49 -11.98 -24.01
C PRO A 120 -12.71 -12.58 -25.19
N ALA A 121 -12.43 -11.80 -26.23
CA ALA A 121 -11.63 -12.26 -27.36
C ALA A 121 -10.20 -12.63 -26.95
N LEU A 122 -9.56 -11.83 -26.10
CA LEU A 122 -8.24 -12.13 -25.55
C LEU A 122 -8.29 -13.35 -24.63
N ALA A 123 -9.32 -13.46 -23.78
CA ALA A 123 -9.49 -14.60 -22.88
C ALA A 123 -9.64 -15.92 -23.65
N SER A 124 -10.27 -15.90 -24.81
CA SER A 124 -10.41 -17.06 -25.70
C SER A 124 -9.11 -17.37 -26.45
N ALA A 125 -8.46 -16.35 -27.03
CA ALA A 125 -7.26 -16.53 -27.85
C ALA A 125 -5.98 -16.79 -27.04
N ASN A 126 -5.83 -16.14 -25.88
CA ASN A 126 -4.67 -16.27 -25.01
C ASN A 126 -5.09 -16.10 -23.53
N PRO A 127 -5.59 -17.17 -22.88
CA PRO A 127 -6.09 -17.11 -21.52
C PRO A 127 -5.02 -16.71 -20.49
N GLY A 128 -3.77 -17.10 -20.70
CA GLY A 128 -2.66 -16.73 -19.81
C GLY A 128 -2.37 -15.23 -19.82
N LEU A 129 -2.32 -14.61 -21.01
CA LEU A 129 -2.12 -13.15 -21.12
C LEU A 129 -3.34 -12.40 -20.58
N SER A 130 -4.56 -12.88 -20.83
CA SER A 130 -5.78 -12.30 -20.25
C SER A 130 -5.76 -12.33 -18.72
N ALA A 131 -5.36 -13.46 -18.12
CA ALA A 131 -5.23 -13.60 -16.68
C ALA A 131 -4.16 -12.64 -16.11
N PHE A 132 -3.01 -12.52 -16.77
CA PHE A 132 -1.96 -11.58 -16.37
C PHE A 132 -2.44 -10.14 -16.43
N LEU A 133 -3.06 -9.68 -17.51
CA LEU A 133 -3.58 -8.33 -17.64
C LEU A 133 -4.65 -8.04 -16.57
N LYS A 134 -5.55 -8.98 -16.32
CA LYS A 134 -6.53 -8.89 -15.25
C LYS A 134 -5.87 -8.72 -13.88
N GLY A 135 -4.73 -9.39 -13.65
CA GLY A 135 -3.93 -9.26 -12.43
C GLY A 135 -3.20 -7.92 -12.32
N ALA A 136 -2.64 -7.45 -13.43
CA ALA A 136 -1.74 -6.29 -13.43
C ALA A 136 -2.44 -4.93 -13.34
N VAL A 137 -3.66 -4.81 -13.90
CA VAL A 137 -4.26 -3.48 -14.12
C VAL A 137 -5.10 -2.93 -12.96
N GLY A 138 -5.50 -3.71 -11.97
CA GLY A 138 -6.51 -3.24 -11.01
C GLY A 138 -6.06 -3.28 -9.55
N LEU A 139 -6.06 -4.43 -8.94
CA LEU A 139 -5.82 -4.59 -7.51
C LEU A 139 -4.45 -4.10 -7.03
N PRO A 140 -3.35 -4.14 -7.82
CA PRO A 140 -2.10 -3.48 -7.44
C PRO A 140 -2.27 -1.97 -7.19
N ALA A 141 -3.04 -1.28 -8.05
CA ALA A 141 -3.35 0.13 -7.86
C ALA A 141 -4.20 0.35 -6.59
N GLY A 142 -5.20 -0.51 -6.35
CA GLY A 142 -6.03 -0.46 -5.15
C GLY A 142 -5.20 -0.55 -3.87
N LEU A 143 -4.31 -1.56 -3.75
CA LEU A 143 -3.44 -1.69 -2.59
C LEU A 143 -2.42 -0.55 -2.47
N THR A 144 -1.92 -0.04 -3.59
CA THR A 144 -1.04 1.13 -3.59
C THR A 144 -1.73 2.34 -2.95
N LEU A 145 -2.97 2.62 -3.34
CA LEU A 145 -3.75 3.71 -2.76
C LEU A 145 -4.00 3.48 -1.26
N VAL A 146 -4.34 2.27 -0.84
CA VAL A 146 -4.50 1.92 0.59
C VAL A 146 -3.24 2.22 1.38
N ILE A 147 -2.07 1.77 0.90
CA ILE A 147 -0.79 1.98 1.60
C ILE A 147 -0.40 3.46 1.65
N LEU A 148 -0.57 4.19 0.56
CA LEU A 148 -0.18 5.61 0.49
C LEU A 148 -1.11 6.53 1.28
N THR A 149 -2.37 6.16 1.45
CA THR A 149 -3.34 6.94 2.24
C THR A 149 -3.42 6.51 3.70
N GLY A 150 -2.70 5.44 4.09
CA GLY A 150 -2.75 4.93 5.46
C GLY A 150 -4.03 4.17 5.79
N GLY A 151 -4.69 3.58 4.79
CA GLY A 151 -5.91 2.80 4.97
C GLY A 151 -5.69 1.56 5.87
N GLU A 152 -6.70 1.22 6.65
CA GLU A 152 -6.68 0.06 7.56
C GLU A 152 -7.26 -1.17 6.84
N LEU A 153 -6.41 -1.88 6.09
CA LEU A 153 -6.80 -3.08 5.37
C LEU A 153 -6.66 -4.31 6.28
N PHE A 154 -7.77 -5.00 6.53
CA PHE A 154 -7.83 -6.17 7.41
C PHE A 154 -6.77 -7.22 7.07
N THR A 155 -6.65 -7.60 5.80
CA THR A 155 -5.73 -8.64 5.35
C THR A 155 -4.26 -8.31 5.63
N GLY A 156 -3.86 -7.05 5.49
CA GLY A 156 -2.53 -6.57 5.90
C GLY A 156 -2.39 -6.46 7.42
N ASN A 157 -3.46 -6.04 8.12
CA ASN A 157 -3.47 -5.95 9.57
C ASN A 157 -3.32 -7.33 10.24
N VAL A 158 -3.73 -8.42 9.59
CA VAL A 158 -3.49 -9.78 10.11
C VAL A 158 -2.00 -10.00 10.33
N PHE A 159 -1.17 -9.75 9.33
CA PHE A 159 0.29 -9.89 9.46
C PHE A 159 0.87 -8.94 10.51
N VAL A 160 0.55 -7.65 10.42
CA VAL A 160 1.15 -6.60 11.26
C VAL A 160 0.83 -6.83 12.74
N MET A 161 -0.46 -7.06 13.06
CA MET A 161 -0.88 -7.24 14.45
C MET A 161 -0.40 -8.55 15.06
N LEU A 162 -0.35 -9.65 14.27
CA LEU A 162 0.22 -10.92 14.74
C LEU A 162 1.72 -10.84 14.99
N SER A 163 2.47 -10.16 14.10
CA SER A 163 3.90 -9.92 14.33
C SER A 163 4.15 -9.21 15.66
N GLY A 164 3.34 -8.17 15.93
CA GLY A 164 3.41 -7.45 17.20
C GLY A 164 2.98 -8.30 18.42
N LEU A 165 1.91 -9.09 18.31
CA LEU A 165 1.46 -9.98 19.38
C LEU A 165 2.50 -11.03 19.73
N MET A 166 3.06 -11.71 18.72
CA MET A 166 4.09 -12.75 18.90
C MET A 166 5.38 -12.17 19.45
N ASN A 167 5.70 -10.91 19.17
CA ASN A 167 6.89 -10.21 19.67
C ASN A 167 6.66 -9.43 20.98
N GLY A 168 5.44 -9.49 21.56
CA GLY A 168 5.09 -8.81 22.81
C GLY A 168 4.87 -7.31 22.71
N ALA A 169 4.73 -6.75 21.49
CA ALA A 169 4.51 -5.32 21.25
C ALA A 169 3.04 -4.89 21.46
N VAL A 170 2.10 -5.82 21.27
CA VAL A 170 0.66 -5.60 21.49
C VAL A 170 0.03 -6.81 22.19
N ASN A 171 -1.16 -6.61 22.77
CA ASN A 171 -1.93 -7.70 23.40
C ASN A 171 -3.07 -8.19 22.48
N ALA A 172 -3.70 -9.32 22.88
CA ALA A 172 -4.79 -9.93 22.12
C ALA A 172 -6.01 -9.01 21.96
N THR A 173 -6.34 -8.21 22.97
CA THR A 173 -7.45 -7.25 22.91
C THR A 173 -7.20 -6.17 21.83
N GLN A 174 -5.99 -5.65 21.75
CA GLN A 174 -5.59 -4.68 20.72
C GLN A 174 -5.64 -5.29 19.32
N LEU A 175 -5.17 -6.53 19.17
CA LEU A 175 -5.25 -7.28 17.92
C LEU A 175 -6.71 -7.47 17.49
N MET A 176 -7.55 -8.03 18.35
CA MET A 176 -8.96 -8.29 18.02
C MET A 176 -9.74 -7.01 17.70
N ARG A 177 -9.45 -5.93 18.43
CA ARG A 177 -10.03 -4.62 18.15
C ARG A 177 -9.62 -4.09 16.77
N SER A 178 -8.33 -4.14 16.42
CA SER A 178 -7.83 -3.75 15.11
C SER A 178 -8.48 -4.57 13.99
N TRP A 179 -8.53 -5.89 14.14
CA TRP A 179 -9.15 -6.78 13.15
C TRP A 179 -10.63 -6.50 12.95
N MET A 180 -11.38 -6.42 14.06
CA MET A 180 -12.82 -6.21 14.01
C MET A 180 -13.19 -4.89 13.31
N PHE A 181 -12.61 -3.77 13.74
CA PHE A 181 -12.98 -2.46 13.21
C PHE A 181 -12.47 -2.24 11.78
N SER A 182 -11.28 -2.76 11.43
CA SER A 182 -10.82 -2.72 10.04
C SER A 182 -11.66 -3.63 9.14
N TYR A 183 -12.04 -4.84 9.58
CA TYR A 183 -12.87 -5.76 8.81
C TYR A 183 -14.27 -5.19 8.52
N LEU A 184 -14.94 -4.68 9.55
CA LEU A 184 -16.26 -4.06 9.39
C LEU A 184 -16.20 -2.79 8.53
N GLY A 185 -15.16 -1.98 8.72
CA GLY A 185 -14.90 -0.82 7.86
C GLY A 185 -14.67 -1.22 6.41
N ASN A 186 -13.82 -2.23 6.16
CA ASN A 186 -13.56 -2.73 4.80
C ASN A 186 -14.85 -3.25 4.15
N PHE A 187 -15.68 -4.00 4.89
CA PHE A 187 -16.95 -4.50 4.37
C PHE A 187 -17.87 -3.35 3.96
N ALA A 188 -18.07 -2.39 4.83
CA ALA A 188 -18.91 -1.22 4.54
C ALA A 188 -18.39 -0.40 3.35
N GLY A 189 -17.08 -0.14 3.30
CA GLY A 189 -16.45 0.60 2.20
C GLY A 189 -16.51 -0.13 0.85
N SER A 190 -16.33 -1.46 0.87
CA SER A 190 -16.42 -2.28 -0.34
C SER A 190 -17.83 -2.35 -0.90
N VAL A 191 -18.85 -2.54 -0.04
CA VAL A 191 -20.28 -2.55 -0.45
C VAL A 191 -20.70 -1.16 -0.94
N PHE A 192 -20.30 -0.10 -0.23
CA PHE A 192 -20.52 1.28 -0.68
C PHE A 192 -19.94 1.50 -2.09
N MET A 193 -18.70 1.07 -2.35
CA MET A 193 -18.08 1.22 -3.65
C MET A 193 -18.78 0.38 -4.73
N ALA A 194 -19.27 -0.81 -4.40
CA ALA A 194 -20.05 -1.64 -5.33
C ALA A 194 -21.34 -0.92 -5.77
N TYR A 195 -22.04 -0.29 -4.82
CA TYR A 195 -23.22 0.53 -5.11
C TYR A 195 -22.88 1.76 -5.95
N MET A 196 -21.81 2.49 -5.60
CA MET A 196 -21.35 3.68 -6.35
C MET A 196 -20.98 3.30 -7.79
N ALA A 197 -20.27 2.20 -7.99
CA ALA A 197 -19.91 1.70 -9.32
C ALA A 197 -21.16 1.33 -10.15
N TYR A 198 -22.14 0.70 -9.53
CA TYR A 198 -23.43 0.39 -10.15
C TYR A 198 -24.21 1.67 -10.52
N ALA A 199 -24.36 2.60 -9.58
CA ALA A 199 -25.08 3.86 -9.81
C ALA A 199 -24.43 4.75 -10.88
N ALA A 200 -23.09 4.73 -10.96
CA ALA A 200 -22.34 5.43 -11.99
C ALA A 200 -22.31 4.70 -13.35
N MET A 201 -22.94 3.51 -13.46
CA MET A 201 -22.98 2.71 -14.68
C MET A 201 -21.59 2.37 -15.26
N THR A 202 -20.57 2.25 -14.41
CA THR A 202 -19.18 2.07 -14.85
C THR A 202 -18.93 0.72 -15.55
N ALA A 203 -19.76 -0.29 -15.30
CA ALA A 203 -19.71 -1.61 -15.94
C ALA A 203 -20.92 -1.85 -16.87
N ALA A 204 -21.53 -0.79 -17.43
CA ALA A 204 -22.70 -0.91 -18.30
C ALA A 204 -22.38 -1.50 -19.69
N ALA A 205 -21.12 -1.50 -20.13
CA ALA A 205 -20.74 -2.17 -21.36
C ALA A 205 -20.96 -3.68 -21.24
N PRO A 206 -21.55 -4.36 -22.24
CA PRO A 206 -21.94 -5.78 -22.14
C PRO A 206 -20.82 -6.70 -21.69
N ALA A 207 -19.59 -6.50 -22.17
CA ALA A 207 -18.44 -7.31 -21.77
C ALA A 207 -18.04 -7.10 -20.30
N ALA A 208 -18.14 -5.86 -19.78
CA ALA A 208 -17.85 -5.57 -18.38
C ALA A 208 -18.94 -6.10 -17.44
N THR A 209 -20.21 -5.97 -17.82
CA THR A 209 -21.34 -6.60 -17.10
C THR A 209 -21.16 -8.11 -17.03
N ALA A 210 -20.91 -8.79 -18.16
CA ALA A 210 -20.70 -10.23 -18.22
C ALA A 210 -19.50 -10.66 -17.35
N ALA A 211 -18.42 -9.91 -17.36
CA ALA A 211 -17.26 -10.17 -16.51
C ALA A 211 -17.59 -10.05 -15.01
N ALA A 212 -18.30 -9.01 -14.61
CA ALA A 212 -18.72 -8.81 -13.20
C ALA A 212 -19.65 -9.94 -12.73
N VAL A 213 -20.67 -10.28 -13.51
CA VAL A 213 -21.61 -11.37 -13.25
C VAL A 213 -20.86 -12.70 -13.14
N GLY A 214 -20.02 -13.02 -14.12
CA GLY A 214 -19.23 -14.26 -14.12
C GLY A 214 -18.28 -14.39 -12.93
N ILE A 215 -17.62 -13.30 -12.54
CA ILE A 215 -16.74 -13.26 -11.36
C ILE A 215 -17.56 -13.55 -10.09
N ALA A 216 -18.67 -12.86 -9.88
CA ALA A 216 -19.50 -13.04 -8.70
C ALA A 216 -20.06 -14.46 -8.58
N THR A 217 -20.60 -14.99 -9.67
CA THR A 217 -21.14 -16.35 -9.73
C THR A 217 -20.07 -17.38 -9.42
N THR A 218 -18.90 -17.30 -10.07
CA THR A 218 -17.79 -18.23 -9.84
C THR A 218 -17.32 -18.20 -8.38
N LYS A 219 -17.17 -17.02 -7.79
CA LYS A 219 -16.69 -16.86 -6.40
C LYS A 219 -17.71 -17.39 -5.38
N ALA A 220 -19.00 -17.14 -5.59
CA ALA A 220 -20.06 -17.59 -4.70
C ALA A 220 -20.40 -19.09 -4.83
N SER A 221 -19.85 -19.80 -5.81
CA SER A 221 -20.03 -21.25 -6.03
C SER A 221 -18.82 -22.10 -5.61
N LEU A 222 -17.78 -21.51 -5.03
CA LEU A 222 -16.59 -22.26 -4.61
C LEU A 222 -16.90 -23.23 -3.46
N PRO A 223 -16.39 -24.47 -3.51
CA PRO A 223 -16.38 -25.34 -2.34
C PRO A 223 -15.54 -24.70 -1.21
N PHE A 224 -15.97 -24.91 0.05
CA PHE A 224 -15.34 -24.33 1.22
C PHE A 224 -13.80 -24.53 1.25
N GLY A 225 -13.33 -25.76 1.07
CA GLY A 225 -11.90 -26.09 1.11
C GLY A 225 -11.11 -25.40 0.00
N VAL A 226 -11.70 -25.26 -1.20
CA VAL A 226 -11.09 -24.55 -2.31
C VAL A 226 -10.99 -23.05 -2.01
N ALA A 227 -12.07 -22.42 -1.53
CA ALA A 227 -12.11 -21.02 -1.16
C ALA A 227 -11.10 -20.72 -0.03
N PHE A 228 -11.04 -21.57 0.99
CA PHE A 228 -10.08 -21.47 2.10
C PHE A 228 -8.63 -21.54 1.60
N THR A 229 -8.28 -22.57 0.81
CA THR A 229 -6.90 -22.76 0.31
C THR A 229 -6.48 -21.60 -0.59
N LYS A 230 -7.36 -21.15 -1.49
CA LYS A 230 -7.10 -19.94 -2.29
C LYS A 230 -6.94 -18.69 -1.42
N GLY A 231 -7.67 -18.60 -0.31
CA GLY A 231 -7.49 -17.57 0.69
C GLY A 231 -6.11 -17.60 1.35
N VAL A 232 -5.62 -18.77 1.74
CA VAL A 232 -4.27 -18.96 2.30
C VAL A 232 -3.21 -18.43 1.35
N LEU A 233 -3.22 -18.91 0.11
CA LEU A 233 -2.24 -18.53 -0.93
C LEU A 233 -2.31 -17.04 -1.27
N CYS A 234 -3.51 -16.47 -1.32
CA CYS A 234 -3.70 -15.05 -1.55
C CYS A 234 -3.04 -14.19 -0.48
N ASN A 235 -3.38 -14.41 0.79
CA ASN A 235 -2.92 -13.51 1.83
C ASN A 235 -1.47 -13.73 2.24
N TRP A 236 -0.89 -14.87 1.92
CA TRP A 236 0.55 -15.02 1.92
C TRP A 236 1.21 -13.96 1.01
N LEU A 237 0.75 -13.85 -0.25
CA LEU A 237 1.27 -12.87 -1.21
C LEU A 237 0.95 -11.41 -0.82
N VAL A 238 -0.28 -11.13 -0.37
CA VAL A 238 -0.66 -9.77 0.09
C VAL A 238 0.22 -9.31 1.24
N CYS A 239 0.49 -10.17 2.20
CA CYS A 239 1.35 -9.82 3.34
C CYS A 239 2.83 -9.68 2.95
N LEU A 240 3.31 -10.40 1.92
CA LEU A 240 4.63 -10.14 1.34
C LEU A 240 4.69 -8.79 0.60
N ALA A 241 3.59 -8.36 -0.04
CA ALA A 241 3.50 -7.00 -0.57
C ALA A 241 3.59 -5.96 0.55
N VAL A 242 2.84 -6.13 1.65
CA VAL A 242 2.91 -5.25 2.83
C VAL A 242 4.31 -5.23 3.43
N TRP A 243 4.94 -6.39 3.60
CA TRP A 243 6.34 -6.53 4.02
C TRP A 243 7.28 -5.70 3.14
N GLY A 244 7.18 -5.86 1.81
CA GLY A 244 7.99 -5.12 0.85
C GLY A 244 7.79 -3.60 0.93
N THR A 245 6.57 -3.13 1.20
CA THR A 245 6.31 -1.69 1.39
C THR A 245 6.91 -1.12 2.67
N MET A 246 7.12 -1.95 3.70
CA MET A 246 7.83 -1.55 4.93
C MET A 246 9.35 -1.51 4.74
N ALA A 247 9.87 -2.26 3.77
CA ALA A 247 11.29 -2.28 3.47
C ALA A 247 11.81 -0.97 2.84
N THR A 248 10.94 -0.12 2.29
CA THR A 248 11.34 1.10 1.58
C THR A 248 10.49 2.31 1.96
N THR A 249 11.11 3.50 1.93
CA THR A 249 10.42 4.80 2.05
C THR A 249 10.06 5.41 0.69
N SER A 250 10.63 4.90 -0.41
CA SER A 250 10.35 5.35 -1.78
C SER A 250 8.93 4.97 -2.21
N VAL A 251 8.17 5.93 -2.72
CA VAL A 251 6.83 5.67 -3.30
C VAL A 251 6.92 4.71 -4.48
N ALA A 252 7.90 4.89 -5.37
CA ALA A 252 8.14 3.97 -6.48
C ALA A 252 8.50 2.56 -6.00
N GLY A 253 9.36 2.46 -4.97
CA GLY A 253 9.69 1.18 -4.33
C GLY A 253 8.47 0.47 -3.76
N LYS A 254 7.56 1.19 -3.11
CA LYS A 254 6.30 0.62 -2.61
C LYS A 254 5.41 0.11 -3.73
N ILE A 255 5.27 0.86 -4.83
CA ILE A 255 4.50 0.43 -6.01
C ILE A 255 5.05 -0.88 -6.58
N LEU A 256 6.37 -0.99 -6.74
CA LEU A 256 7.02 -2.19 -7.27
C LEU A 256 6.90 -3.39 -6.30
N ALA A 257 7.01 -3.15 -4.99
CA ALA A 257 6.83 -4.18 -3.96
C ALA A 257 5.40 -4.75 -3.94
N ILE A 258 4.41 -3.93 -4.28
CA ILE A 258 3.00 -4.33 -4.38
C ILE A 258 2.71 -5.06 -5.69
N PHE A 259 3.29 -4.59 -6.80
CA PHE A 259 2.88 -4.99 -8.14
C PHE A 259 2.93 -6.51 -8.36
N TRP A 260 4.07 -7.13 -8.13
CA TRP A 260 4.24 -8.56 -8.41
C TRP A 260 3.39 -9.49 -7.55
N PRO A 261 3.39 -9.38 -6.20
CA PRO A 261 2.56 -10.27 -5.38
C PRO A 261 1.06 -10.13 -5.67
N ILE A 262 0.59 -8.90 -5.89
CA ILE A 262 -0.84 -8.66 -6.14
C ILE A 262 -1.23 -9.13 -7.53
N THR A 263 -0.42 -8.83 -8.56
CA THR A 263 -0.63 -9.35 -9.92
C THR A 263 -0.68 -10.88 -9.92
N THR A 264 0.24 -11.53 -9.19
CA THR A 264 0.32 -12.99 -9.11
C THR A 264 -0.95 -13.59 -8.54
N PHE A 265 -1.42 -13.13 -7.38
CA PHE A 265 -2.60 -13.76 -6.78
C PHE A 265 -3.87 -13.56 -7.61
N VAL A 266 -4.00 -12.41 -8.28
CA VAL A 266 -5.16 -12.16 -9.15
C VAL A 266 -5.09 -13.02 -10.41
N ALA A 267 -3.93 -13.09 -11.07
CA ALA A 267 -3.73 -13.88 -12.28
C ALA A 267 -3.97 -15.38 -12.04
N LEU A 268 -3.58 -15.88 -10.86
CA LEU A 268 -3.78 -17.27 -10.44
C LEU A 268 -5.19 -17.54 -9.88
N GLY A 269 -6.04 -16.52 -9.77
CA GLY A 269 -7.41 -16.66 -9.30
C GLY A 269 -7.51 -17.03 -7.81
N PHE A 270 -6.60 -16.54 -6.97
CA PHE A 270 -6.67 -16.69 -5.52
C PHE A 270 -7.72 -15.75 -4.93
N GLU A 271 -8.11 -15.98 -3.67
CA GLU A 271 -9.27 -15.36 -3.07
C GLU A 271 -8.88 -14.35 -1.97
N HIS A 272 -9.26 -13.08 -2.16
CA HIS A 272 -9.04 -11.99 -1.21
C HIS A 272 -10.36 -11.54 -0.61
N SER A 273 -10.55 -11.71 0.71
CA SER A 273 -11.83 -11.45 1.37
C SER A 273 -12.34 -10.03 1.11
N VAL A 274 -11.52 -9.01 1.28
CA VAL A 274 -11.94 -7.60 1.10
C VAL A 274 -12.25 -7.28 -0.37
N ALA A 275 -11.47 -7.81 -1.33
CA ALA A 275 -11.82 -7.65 -2.74
C ALA A 275 -13.15 -8.33 -3.09
N ASN A 276 -13.43 -9.49 -2.49
CA ASN A 276 -14.68 -10.23 -2.69
C ASN A 276 -15.89 -9.52 -2.06
N MET A 277 -15.68 -8.73 -0.99
CA MET A 277 -16.71 -7.84 -0.43
C MET A 277 -17.17 -6.75 -1.41
N PHE A 278 -16.41 -6.47 -2.45
CA PHE A 278 -16.80 -5.64 -3.59
C PHE A 278 -17.30 -6.48 -4.76
N LEU A 279 -16.50 -7.46 -5.20
CA LEU A 279 -16.71 -8.19 -6.45
C LEU A 279 -18.05 -8.94 -6.48
N ILE A 280 -18.41 -9.58 -5.36
CA ILE A 280 -19.65 -10.37 -5.31
C ILE A 280 -20.87 -9.46 -5.24
N PRO A 281 -20.97 -8.46 -4.36
CA PRO A 281 -22.09 -7.52 -4.37
C PRO A 281 -22.22 -6.73 -5.68
N HIS A 282 -21.11 -6.29 -6.28
CA HIS A 282 -21.14 -5.57 -7.57
C HIS A 282 -21.73 -6.44 -8.69
N GLY A 283 -21.28 -7.71 -8.80
CA GLY A 283 -21.85 -8.63 -9.79
C GLY A 283 -23.32 -8.97 -9.50
N ALA A 284 -23.73 -9.07 -8.23
CA ALA A 284 -25.12 -9.27 -7.84
C ALA A 284 -26.01 -8.08 -8.26
N LEU A 285 -25.54 -6.84 -8.06
CA LEU A 285 -26.23 -5.63 -8.54
C LEU A 285 -26.37 -5.59 -10.07
N LEU A 286 -25.44 -6.22 -10.78
CA LEU A 286 -25.45 -6.32 -12.26
C LEU A 286 -26.18 -7.57 -12.78
N GLY A 287 -26.84 -8.36 -11.91
CA GLY A 287 -27.71 -9.47 -12.30
C GLY A 287 -27.15 -10.88 -12.05
N ALA A 288 -26.05 -11.02 -11.31
CA ALA A 288 -25.63 -12.35 -10.86
C ALA A 288 -26.63 -12.93 -9.87
N ASN A 289 -27.08 -14.17 -10.11
CA ASN A 289 -27.97 -14.87 -9.19
C ASN A 289 -27.20 -15.44 -8.00
N VAL A 290 -26.82 -14.55 -7.08
CA VAL A 290 -26.04 -14.88 -5.87
C VAL A 290 -26.78 -14.34 -4.66
N THR A 291 -27.13 -15.22 -3.73
CA THR A 291 -27.74 -14.83 -2.45
C THR A 291 -26.67 -14.37 -1.46
N PHE A 292 -27.09 -13.56 -0.47
CA PHE A 292 -26.20 -13.16 0.63
C PHE A 292 -25.64 -14.37 1.39
N ALA A 293 -26.46 -15.40 1.61
CA ALA A 293 -26.01 -16.63 2.26
C ALA A 293 -24.90 -17.34 1.46
N GLN A 294 -25.05 -17.46 0.14
CA GLN A 294 -24.01 -18.03 -0.72
C GLN A 294 -22.73 -17.19 -0.68
N MET A 295 -22.84 -15.87 -0.78
CA MET A 295 -21.70 -14.97 -0.64
C MET A 295 -20.95 -15.23 0.69
N MET A 296 -21.67 -15.31 1.80
CA MET A 296 -21.04 -15.47 3.12
C MET A 296 -20.46 -16.88 3.32
N MET A 297 -21.25 -17.93 3.08
CA MET A 297 -20.90 -19.30 3.43
C MET A 297 -19.90 -19.94 2.46
N ASN A 298 -20.04 -19.65 1.15
CA ASN A 298 -19.20 -20.25 0.12
C ASN A 298 -17.93 -19.43 -0.17
N ASN A 299 -17.90 -18.13 0.22
CA ASN A 299 -16.76 -17.27 -0.08
C ASN A 299 -16.25 -16.49 1.11
N ILE A 300 -16.98 -15.49 1.65
CA ILE A 300 -16.42 -14.53 2.59
C ILE A 300 -15.86 -15.20 3.84
N ILE A 301 -16.58 -16.15 4.45
CA ILE A 301 -16.14 -16.87 5.65
C ILE A 301 -14.91 -17.75 5.35
N PRO A 302 -14.97 -18.73 4.42
CA PRO A 302 -13.80 -19.58 4.17
C PRO A 302 -12.58 -18.80 3.69
N VAL A 303 -12.76 -17.78 2.86
CA VAL A 303 -11.67 -16.93 2.36
C VAL A 303 -11.05 -16.12 3.50
N THR A 304 -11.87 -15.53 4.40
CA THR A 304 -11.35 -14.78 5.55
C THR A 304 -10.51 -15.67 6.45
N LEU A 305 -10.99 -16.87 6.77
CA LEU A 305 -10.23 -17.84 7.56
C LEU A 305 -8.92 -18.22 6.86
N GLY A 306 -8.97 -18.47 5.54
CA GLY A 306 -7.77 -18.73 4.74
C GLY A 306 -6.80 -17.56 4.73
N ASN A 307 -7.30 -16.32 4.57
CA ASN A 307 -6.47 -15.13 4.62
C ASN A 307 -5.77 -14.96 5.98
N ILE A 308 -6.47 -15.26 7.09
CA ILE A 308 -5.85 -15.24 8.43
C ILE A 308 -4.71 -16.26 8.50
N VAL A 309 -4.94 -17.51 8.09
CA VAL A 309 -3.92 -18.58 8.14
C VAL A 309 -2.73 -18.25 7.24
N GLY A 310 -2.96 -17.74 6.02
CA GLY A 310 -1.89 -17.36 5.09
C GLY A 310 -0.93 -16.34 5.68
N ALA A 311 -1.46 -15.30 6.31
CA ALA A 311 -0.65 -14.28 6.99
C ALA A 311 0.00 -14.79 8.28
N ALA A 312 -0.77 -15.52 9.10
CA ALA A 312 -0.34 -15.96 10.42
C ALA A 312 0.84 -16.96 10.34
N VAL A 313 0.70 -17.98 9.49
CA VAL A 313 1.68 -19.07 9.40
C VAL A 313 2.85 -18.65 8.51
N PHE A 314 2.57 -18.23 7.27
CA PHE A 314 3.61 -18.10 6.25
C PHE A 314 4.31 -16.74 6.24
N VAL A 315 3.78 -15.72 6.94
CA VAL A 315 4.45 -14.43 7.05
C VAL A 315 4.76 -14.09 8.50
N ALA A 316 3.78 -13.87 9.38
CA ALA A 316 4.04 -13.48 10.75
C ALA A 316 4.85 -14.55 11.50
N GLY A 317 4.43 -15.83 11.45
CA GLY A 317 5.07 -16.94 12.13
C GLY A 317 6.49 -17.21 11.65
N VAL A 318 6.70 -17.32 10.34
CA VAL A 318 8.02 -17.56 9.75
C VAL A 318 9.01 -16.44 10.12
N HIS A 319 8.59 -15.17 9.99
CA HIS A 319 9.49 -14.07 10.29
C HIS A 319 9.71 -13.86 11.79
N TRP A 320 8.72 -14.18 12.62
CA TRP A 320 8.92 -14.21 14.07
C TRP A 320 9.92 -15.29 14.50
N LEU A 321 9.85 -16.50 13.95
CA LEU A 321 10.82 -17.56 14.20
C LEU A 321 12.24 -17.16 13.78
N ALA A 322 12.36 -16.43 12.66
CA ALA A 322 13.64 -16.01 12.11
C ALA A 322 14.24 -14.78 12.81
N TYR A 323 13.41 -13.78 13.17
CA TYR A 323 13.85 -12.45 13.57
C TYR A 323 13.23 -11.94 14.88
N GLY A 324 12.27 -12.65 15.47
CA GLY A 324 11.60 -12.26 16.71
C GLY A 324 12.53 -12.31 17.93
N LYS A 325 12.13 -11.62 18.99
CA LYS A 325 12.81 -11.71 20.29
C LYS A 325 12.66 -13.15 20.83
N LYS A 326 13.78 -13.75 21.20
CA LYS A 326 13.84 -15.05 21.84
C LYS A 326 13.89 -14.88 23.35
#